data_e474dafaace50b737a48d90141a019a1
#
_entry.id   e474dafaace50b737a48d90141a019a1
#
_cell.length_a   1.000
_cell.length_b   1.000
_cell.length_c   1.000
_cell.angle_alpha   90.00
_cell.angle_beta   90.00
_cell.angle_gamma   90.00
#
_symmetry.space_group_name_H-M   'P 1'
#
loop_
_entity.id
_entity.type
_entity.pdbx_description
1 polymer ?
#
loop_
_entity_poly.entity_id
_entity_poly.type
_entity_poly.pdbx_seq_one_letter_code
_entity_poly.pdbx_strand_id
1 'polypeptide(L)'
;MIDGVLARSDAGFSVSATTRSPRPGEADGVDYWFVDHEEFSNLVEGGGMLEWAEYGGYRYGTPKAPVVEVLESGSHVILDIENDGAHQVQDAYPAAVLVFLMPPSRDELERRLRSRGDTSESDINRRLAVADEQMLDARGSYDHLVVNDNLEGAISQVVSILEAPATPDRGSDAFPRAGDAATTRSTTE
;
A
#
# COMPACT_ATOMS: atom_id res chain seq x y z
N MET A 1 0.44 1.84 -13.78
CA MET A 1 -0.22 0.61 -13.25
C MET A 1 -1.54 0.96 -12.60
N ILE A 2 -1.55 1.67 -11.47
CA ILE A 2 -2.76 2.02 -10.71
C ILE A 2 -3.83 2.67 -11.60
N ASP A 3 -3.51 3.73 -12.34
CA ASP A 3 -4.47 4.40 -13.26
C ASP A 3 -5.11 3.44 -14.24
N GLY A 4 -4.34 2.45 -14.75
CA GLY A 4 -4.86 1.46 -15.68
C GLY A 4 -5.80 0.45 -15.02
N VAL A 5 -5.62 0.15 -13.73
CA VAL A 5 -6.54 -0.70 -12.95
C VAL A 5 -7.81 0.09 -12.62
N LEU A 6 -7.67 1.31 -12.11
CA LEU A 6 -8.82 2.18 -11.79
C LEU A 6 -9.70 2.49 -13.00
N ALA A 7 -9.10 2.61 -14.20
CA ALA A 7 -9.86 2.81 -15.44
C ALA A 7 -10.69 1.58 -15.87
N ARG A 8 -10.47 0.40 -15.27
CA ARG A 8 -11.07 -0.89 -15.63
C ARG A 8 -11.83 -1.56 -14.50
N SER A 9 -11.92 -0.93 -13.34
CA SER A 9 -12.62 -1.43 -12.16
C SER A 9 -13.38 -0.29 -11.48
N ASP A 10 -14.24 -0.62 -10.53
CA ASP A 10 -14.93 0.31 -9.65
C ASP A 10 -14.17 0.57 -8.33
N ALA A 11 -12.91 0.13 -8.27
CA ALA A 11 -12.09 0.29 -7.10
C ALA A 11 -11.73 1.77 -6.86
N GLY A 12 -11.73 2.19 -5.60
CA GLY A 12 -11.14 3.45 -5.17
C GLY A 12 -9.62 3.32 -4.97
N PHE A 13 -8.94 4.45 -4.92
CA PHE A 13 -7.51 4.53 -4.56
C PHE A 13 -7.34 5.34 -3.29
N SER A 14 -6.54 4.84 -2.36
CA SER A 14 -6.20 5.58 -1.15
C SER A 14 -4.93 6.38 -1.36
N VAL A 15 -5.06 7.72 -1.24
CA VAL A 15 -3.92 8.63 -1.27
C VAL A 15 -3.18 8.54 0.07
N SER A 16 -1.89 8.21 0.04
CA SER A 16 -1.05 8.12 1.24
C SER A 16 -0.69 9.50 1.79
N ALA A 17 -0.47 9.59 3.09
CA ALA A 17 0.10 10.77 3.74
C ALA A 17 1.64 10.66 3.81
N THR A 18 2.34 11.80 3.74
CA THR A 18 3.79 11.84 3.91
C THR A 18 4.26 13.13 4.56
N THR A 19 5.35 13.03 5.33
CA THR A 19 6.05 14.19 5.90
C THR A 19 7.10 14.79 4.94
N ARG A 20 7.27 14.21 3.74
CA ARG A 20 8.13 14.74 2.70
C ARG A 20 7.48 15.95 2.03
N SER A 21 8.28 16.96 1.76
CA SER A 21 7.80 18.09 0.93
C SER A 21 7.44 17.65 -0.49
N PRO A 22 6.43 18.30 -1.12
CA PRO A 22 6.05 18.01 -2.51
C PRO A 22 7.23 18.19 -3.48
N ARG A 23 7.31 17.32 -4.47
CA ARG A 23 8.21 17.52 -5.62
C ARG A 23 7.54 18.42 -6.66
N PRO A 24 8.33 19.03 -7.61
CA PRO A 24 7.73 19.77 -8.71
C PRO A 24 6.73 18.94 -9.48
N GLY A 25 5.49 19.41 -9.57
CA GLY A 25 4.39 18.75 -10.27
C GLY A 25 3.50 17.85 -9.40
N GLU A 26 3.88 17.57 -8.16
CA GLU A 26 3.01 16.86 -7.22
C GLU A 26 1.96 17.79 -6.61
N ALA A 27 0.74 17.31 -6.44
CA ALA A 27 -0.40 18.04 -5.88
C ALA A 27 -0.89 17.39 -4.58
N ASP A 28 -1.18 18.24 -3.58
CA ASP A 28 -1.74 17.81 -2.31
C ASP A 28 -3.12 17.17 -2.49
N GLY A 29 -3.35 16.05 -1.79
CA GLY A 29 -4.59 15.28 -1.89
C GLY A 29 -4.75 14.46 -3.18
N VAL A 30 -3.78 14.54 -4.10
CA VAL A 30 -3.75 13.78 -5.36
C VAL A 30 -2.61 12.79 -5.38
N ASP A 31 -1.37 13.26 -5.26
CA ASP A 31 -0.18 12.40 -5.22
C ASP A 31 0.07 11.89 -3.80
N TYR A 32 -0.02 12.78 -2.83
CA TYR A 32 0.06 12.53 -1.39
C TYR A 32 -0.76 13.58 -0.63
N TRP A 33 -1.14 13.24 0.62
CA TRP A 33 -1.45 14.21 1.65
C TRP A 33 -0.13 14.66 2.27
N PHE A 34 0.32 15.88 1.96
CA PHE A 34 1.56 16.44 2.50
C PHE A 34 1.29 17.07 3.85
N VAL A 35 1.67 16.37 4.91
CA VAL A 35 1.45 16.78 6.31
C VAL A 35 2.76 17.08 7.00
N ASP A 36 2.75 17.86 8.06
CA ASP A 36 3.93 18.05 8.88
C ASP A 36 4.17 16.88 9.86
N HIS A 37 5.30 16.90 10.57
CA HIS A 37 5.66 15.83 11.49
C HIS A 37 4.71 15.72 12.69
N GLU A 38 4.14 16.85 13.16
CA GLU A 38 3.20 16.90 14.26
C GLU A 38 1.84 16.32 13.84
N GLU A 39 1.33 16.75 12.70
CA GLU A 39 0.09 16.21 12.12
C GLU A 39 0.19 14.70 11.88
N PHE A 40 1.32 14.23 11.31
CA PHE A 40 1.53 12.81 11.10
C PHE A 40 1.56 12.03 12.43
N SER A 41 2.26 12.56 13.45
CA SER A 41 2.30 11.94 14.77
C SER A 41 0.91 11.86 15.41
N ASN A 42 0.12 12.93 15.29
CA ASN A 42 -1.25 12.97 15.81
C ASN A 42 -2.14 11.92 15.12
N LEU A 43 -1.97 11.71 13.80
CA LEU A 43 -2.69 10.66 13.06
C LEU A 43 -2.30 9.26 13.57
N VAL A 44 -1.01 9.01 13.80
CA VAL A 44 -0.52 7.72 14.32
C VAL A 44 -1.05 7.46 15.73
N GLU A 45 -0.84 8.42 16.67
CA GLU A 45 -1.25 8.31 18.05
C GLU A 45 -2.78 8.20 18.23
N GLY A 46 -3.52 8.89 17.37
CA GLY A 46 -4.97 8.86 17.31
C GLY A 46 -5.56 7.61 16.64
N GLY A 47 -4.73 6.66 16.16
CA GLY A 47 -5.19 5.48 15.43
C GLY A 47 -5.82 5.80 14.07
N GLY A 48 -5.49 6.96 13.51
CA GLY A 48 -5.98 7.45 12.22
C GLY A 48 -5.25 6.90 10.99
N MET A 49 -4.20 6.07 11.22
CA MET A 49 -3.47 5.38 10.15
C MET A 49 -3.85 3.89 10.12
N LEU A 50 -3.92 3.31 8.93
CA LEU A 50 -4.02 1.86 8.72
C LEU A 50 -2.66 1.19 8.87
N GLU A 51 -1.66 1.80 8.28
CA GLU A 51 -0.26 1.43 8.32
C GLU A 51 0.59 2.69 8.20
N TRP A 52 1.83 2.60 8.62
CA TRP A 52 2.83 3.64 8.35
C TRP A 52 4.25 3.06 8.48
N ALA A 53 5.20 3.70 7.78
CA ALA A 53 6.62 3.36 7.82
C ALA A 53 7.50 4.60 7.64
N GLU A 54 8.77 4.47 8.03
CA GLU A 54 9.80 5.46 7.71
C GLU A 54 10.63 4.99 6.51
N TYR A 55 10.77 5.85 5.52
CA TYR A 55 11.62 5.60 4.37
C TYR A 55 12.35 6.86 3.94
N GLY A 56 13.69 6.75 3.82
CA GLY A 56 14.53 7.87 3.39
C GLY A 56 14.50 9.09 4.30
N GLY A 57 14.22 8.91 5.60
CA GLY A 57 14.13 9.97 6.60
C GLY A 57 12.77 10.69 6.64
N TYR A 58 11.80 10.19 5.89
CA TYR A 58 10.42 10.69 5.89
C TYR A 58 9.45 9.59 6.31
N ARG A 59 8.29 9.99 6.82
CA ARG A 59 7.20 9.08 7.15
C ARG A 59 6.21 9.01 5.99
N TYR A 60 5.69 7.82 5.78
CA TYR A 60 4.62 7.53 4.82
C TYR A 60 3.59 6.66 5.51
N GLY A 61 2.33 6.81 5.18
CA GLY A 61 1.28 5.95 5.74
C GLY A 61 -0.06 6.18 5.07
N THR A 62 -0.97 5.26 5.28
CA THR A 62 -2.31 5.28 4.70
C THR A 62 -3.32 5.78 5.72
N PRO A 63 -3.94 6.97 5.51
CA PRO A 63 -5.02 7.45 6.36
C PRO A 63 -6.21 6.48 6.34
N LYS A 64 -6.74 6.16 7.53
CA LYS A 64 -7.81 5.17 7.70
C LYS A 64 -9.16 5.65 7.18
N ALA A 65 -9.51 6.91 7.44
CA ALA A 65 -10.85 7.42 7.16
C ALA A 65 -11.27 7.32 5.68
N PRO A 66 -10.44 7.73 4.69
CA PRO A 66 -10.80 7.60 3.28
C PRO A 66 -10.98 6.14 2.83
N VAL A 67 -10.19 5.21 3.40
CA VAL A 67 -10.29 3.79 3.09
C VAL A 67 -11.62 3.23 3.59
N VAL A 68 -12.00 3.55 4.83
CA VAL A 68 -13.28 3.13 5.42
C VAL A 68 -14.45 3.65 4.58
N GLU A 69 -14.42 4.91 4.16
CA GLU A 69 -15.47 5.52 3.33
C GLU A 69 -15.69 4.75 2.02
N VAL A 70 -14.61 4.40 1.32
CA VAL A 70 -14.69 3.59 0.09
C VAL A 70 -15.26 2.21 0.37
N LEU A 71 -14.80 1.52 1.42
CA LEU A 71 -15.28 0.20 1.78
C LEU A 71 -16.75 0.20 2.21
N GLU A 72 -17.21 1.23 2.95
CA GLU A 72 -18.61 1.39 3.35
C GLU A 72 -19.54 1.63 2.14
N SER A 73 -19.03 2.16 1.03
CA SER A 73 -19.77 2.26 -0.23
C SER A 73 -19.96 0.91 -0.94
N GLY A 74 -19.29 -0.16 -0.46
CA GLY A 74 -19.30 -1.49 -1.05
C GLY A 74 -18.29 -1.68 -2.18
N SER A 75 -17.41 -0.70 -2.40
CA SER A 75 -16.35 -0.77 -3.43
C SER A 75 -15.05 -1.33 -2.85
N HIS A 76 -14.20 -1.87 -3.71
CA HIS A 76 -12.82 -2.20 -3.36
C HIS A 76 -11.98 -0.93 -3.20
N VAL A 77 -10.93 -0.99 -2.39
CA VAL A 77 -9.93 0.07 -2.28
C VAL A 77 -8.53 -0.49 -2.52
N ILE A 78 -7.75 0.22 -3.33
CA ILE A 78 -6.37 -0.14 -3.64
C ILE A 78 -5.44 0.71 -2.78
N LEU A 79 -4.49 0.05 -2.09
CA LEU A 79 -3.40 0.66 -1.37
C LEU A 79 -2.09 0.38 -2.13
N ASP A 80 -1.28 1.41 -2.37
CA ASP A 80 0.07 1.28 -2.94
C ASP A 80 1.09 1.54 -1.83
N ILE A 81 1.54 0.47 -1.19
CA ILE A 81 2.30 0.50 0.06
C ILE A 81 3.51 -0.43 0.01
N GLU A 82 4.48 -0.20 0.88
CA GLU A 82 5.67 -1.03 1.06
C GLU A 82 5.34 -2.33 1.83
N ASN A 83 6.24 -3.34 1.79
CA ASN A 83 6.03 -4.64 2.44
C ASN A 83 5.66 -4.52 3.92
N ASP A 84 6.39 -3.69 4.68
CA ASP A 84 6.11 -3.50 6.11
C ASP A 84 4.69 -2.97 6.35
N GLY A 85 4.23 -2.05 5.50
CA GLY A 85 2.86 -1.56 5.52
C GLY A 85 1.84 -2.64 5.16
N ALA A 86 2.14 -3.47 4.15
CA ALA A 86 1.28 -4.56 3.73
C ALA A 86 1.06 -5.58 4.87
N HIS A 87 2.12 -5.93 5.60
CA HIS A 87 2.03 -6.80 6.78
C HIS A 87 1.21 -6.17 7.91
N GLN A 88 1.40 -4.88 8.20
CA GLN A 88 0.58 -4.16 9.19
C GLN A 88 -0.90 -4.20 8.81
N VAL A 89 -1.22 -3.97 7.53
CA VAL A 89 -2.60 -4.06 7.04
C VAL A 89 -3.14 -5.47 7.18
N GLN A 90 -2.38 -6.51 6.80
CA GLN A 90 -2.83 -7.90 6.88
C GLN A 90 -3.05 -8.34 8.33
N ASP A 91 -2.18 -7.95 9.26
CA ASP A 91 -2.32 -8.25 10.69
C ASP A 91 -3.57 -7.61 11.29
N ALA A 92 -3.85 -6.36 10.90
CA ALA A 92 -5.03 -5.63 11.37
C ALA A 92 -6.33 -6.06 10.66
N TYR A 93 -6.22 -6.45 9.40
CA TYR A 93 -7.35 -6.79 8.51
C TYR A 93 -7.03 -8.06 7.70
N PRO A 94 -7.21 -9.26 8.28
CA PRO A 94 -6.88 -10.54 7.63
C PRO A 94 -7.62 -10.79 6.31
N ALA A 95 -8.73 -10.08 6.06
CA ALA A 95 -9.46 -10.13 4.80
C ALA A 95 -8.80 -9.31 3.66
N ALA A 96 -7.79 -8.51 3.95
CA ALA A 96 -7.04 -7.80 2.92
C ALA A 96 -6.34 -8.79 1.99
N VAL A 97 -6.37 -8.52 0.69
CA VAL A 97 -5.71 -9.33 -0.34
C VAL A 97 -4.39 -8.66 -0.69
N LEU A 98 -3.28 -9.33 -0.43
CA LEU A 98 -1.94 -8.86 -0.73
C LEU A 98 -1.52 -9.26 -2.15
N VAL A 99 -1.22 -8.27 -2.98
CA VAL A 99 -0.76 -8.46 -4.37
C VAL A 99 0.64 -7.88 -4.52
N PHE A 100 1.63 -8.72 -4.73
CA PHE A 100 3.01 -8.28 -4.97
C PHE A 100 3.28 -8.13 -6.46
N LEU A 101 3.71 -6.93 -6.87
CA LEU A 101 4.12 -6.64 -8.24
C LEU A 101 5.62 -6.87 -8.39
N MET A 102 6.01 -7.83 -9.19
CA MET A 102 7.42 -8.17 -9.39
C MET A 102 7.88 -7.96 -10.83
N PRO A 103 9.15 -7.63 -11.05
CA PRO A 103 9.72 -7.61 -12.39
C PRO A 103 9.84 -9.04 -12.95
N PRO A 104 9.94 -9.22 -14.28
CA PRO A 104 10.11 -10.54 -14.87
C PRO A 104 11.45 -11.19 -14.51
N SER A 105 12.47 -10.39 -14.23
CA SER A 105 13.78 -10.86 -13.76
C SER A 105 14.50 -9.77 -12.97
N ARG A 106 15.52 -10.19 -12.22
CA ARG A 106 16.43 -9.27 -11.50
C ARG A 106 17.17 -8.35 -12.47
N ASP A 107 17.62 -8.87 -13.61
CA ASP A 107 18.32 -8.09 -14.62
C ASP A 107 17.44 -7.00 -15.23
N GLU A 108 16.16 -7.30 -15.43
CA GLU A 108 15.18 -6.32 -15.89
C GLU A 108 14.92 -5.24 -14.83
N LEU A 109 14.86 -5.59 -13.56
CA LEU A 109 14.78 -4.61 -12.47
C LEU A 109 16.00 -3.69 -12.47
N GLU A 110 17.21 -4.26 -12.56
CA GLU A 110 18.45 -3.49 -12.63
C GLU A 110 18.45 -2.53 -13.85
N ARG A 111 18.05 -3.03 -15.01
CA ARG A 111 17.92 -2.22 -16.22
C ARG A 111 16.96 -1.04 -16.03
N ARG A 112 15.79 -1.28 -15.40
CA ARG A 112 14.79 -0.23 -15.09
C ARG A 112 15.34 0.80 -14.10
N LEU A 113 16.06 0.37 -13.06
CA LEU A 113 16.67 1.28 -12.11
C LEU A 113 17.73 2.17 -12.77
N ARG A 114 18.58 1.58 -13.63
CA ARG A 114 19.61 2.33 -14.37
C ARG A 114 19.02 3.32 -15.37
N SER A 115 17.92 2.99 -16.01
CA SER A 115 17.29 3.84 -17.04
C SER A 115 16.70 5.15 -16.49
N ARG A 116 16.49 5.27 -15.18
CA ARG A 116 16.01 6.51 -14.55
C ARG A 116 17.07 7.62 -14.49
N GLY A 117 18.36 7.27 -14.60
CA GLY A 117 19.46 8.20 -14.84
C GLY A 117 19.90 9.09 -13.67
N ASP A 118 19.21 9.04 -12.54
CA ASP A 118 19.42 9.90 -11.37
C ASP A 118 19.95 9.17 -10.13
N THR A 119 20.33 7.89 -10.28
CA THR A 119 20.63 6.99 -9.17
C THR A 119 22.09 6.54 -9.22
N SER A 120 22.81 6.66 -8.10
CA SER A 120 24.20 6.17 -8.00
C SER A 120 24.30 4.65 -8.04
N GLU A 121 25.45 4.09 -8.43
CA GLU A 121 25.69 2.63 -8.41
C GLU A 121 25.48 2.02 -7.01
N SER A 122 25.88 2.72 -5.96
CA SER A 122 25.66 2.27 -4.58
C SER A 122 24.17 2.20 -4.22
N ASP A 123 23.38 3.16 -4.69
CA ASP A 123 21.92 3.16 -4.47
C ASP A 123 21.23 2.07 -5.30
N ILE A 124 21.69 1.83 -6.54
CA ILE A 124 21.16 0.72 -7.35
C ILE A 124 21.39 -0.61 -6.64
N ASN A 125 22.62 -0.87 -6.18
CA ASN A 125 22.95 -2.10 -5.47
C ASN A 125 22.12 -2.27 -4.18
N ARG A 126 21.93 -1.20 -3.42
CA ARG A 126 21.09 -1.21 -2.22
C ARG A 126 19.63 -1.53 -2.57
N ARG A 127 19.07 -0.89 -3.60
CA ARG A 127 17.68 -1.14 -4.05
C ARG A 127 17.50 -2.57 -4.58
N LEU A 128 18.48 -3.13 -5.26
CA LEU A 128 18.44 -4.52 -5.71
C LEU A 128 18.45 -5.50 -4.54
N ALA A 129 19.29 -5.25 -3.51
CA ALA A 129 19.32 -6.08 -2.32
C ALA A 129 17.96 -6.05 -1.57
N VAL A 130 17.38 -4.87 -1.38
CA VAL A 130 16.04 -4.73 -0.78
C VAL A 130 14.98 -5.46 -1.62
N ALA A 131 15.02 -5.32 -2.94
CA ALA A 131 14.07 -6.01 -3.81
C ALA A 131 14.21 -7.54 -3.75
N ASP A 132 15.44 -8.07 -3.65
CA ASP A 132 15.68 -9.51 -3.49
C ASP A 132 15.05 -10.03 -2.17
N GLU A 133 15.17 -9.28 -1.07
CA GLU A 133 14.54 -9.58 0.22
C GLU A 133 13.01 -9.52 0.13
N GLN A 134 12.47 -8.44 -0.45
CA GLN A 134 11.02 -8.27 -0.63
C GLN A 134 10.40 -9.36 -1.51
N MET A 135 11.07 -9.74 -2.60
CA MET A 135 10.60 -10.84 -3.46
C MET A 135 10.65 -12.20 -2.76
N LEU A 136 11.60 -12.41 -1.86
CA LEU A 136 11.67 -13.63 -1.07
C LEU A 136 10.51 -13.69 -0.05
N ASP A 137 10.29 -12.61 0.67
CA ASP A 137 9.21 -12.46 1.62
C ASP A 137 7.84 -12.64 0.95
N ALA A 138 7.62 -11.96 -0.17
CA ALA A 138 6.35 -12.00 -0.88
C ALA A 138 5.92 -13.41 -1.33
N ARG A 139 6.86 -14.31 -1.58
CA ARG A 139 6.55 -15.70 -1.92
C ARG A 139 5.89 -16.50 -0.80
N GLY A 140 6.08 -16.08 0.45
CA GLY A 140 5.52 -16.74 1.63
C GLY A 140 4.34 -16.02 2.27
N SER A 141 4.19 -14.72 2.01
CA SER A 141 3.27 -13.85 2.74
C SER A 141 2.18 -13.20 1.87
N TYR A 142 2.36 -13.12 0.54
CA TYR A 142 1.39 -12.50 -0.36
C TYR A 142 0.45 -13.53 -0.99
N ASP A 143 -0.78 -13.11 -1.25
CA ASP A 143 -1.81 -13.95 -1.87
C ASP A 143 -1.59 -14.14 -3.37
N HIS A 144 -1.10 -13.08 -4.02
CA HIS A 144 -0.86 -13.08 -5.47
C HIS A 144 0.49 -12.46 -5.80
N LEU A 145 1.21 -13.11 -6.72
CA LEU A 145 2.43 -12.59 -7.33
C LEU A 145 2.14 -12.24 -8.79
N VAL A 146 2.15 -10.97 -9.14
CA VAL A 146 1.89 -10.48 -10.50
C VAL A 146 3.20 -10.03 -11.13
N VAL A 147 3.58 -10.69 -12.24
CA VAL A 147 4.79 -10.34 -12.99
C VAL A 147 4.50 -9.19 -13.95
N ASN A 148 5.12 -8.04 -13.71
CA ASN A 148 5.04 -6.87 -14.59
C ASN A 148 6.08 -6.96 -15.71
N ASP A 149 5.87 -7.93 -16.63
CA ASP A 149 6.64 -8.03 -17.86
C ASP A 149 6.12 -7.03 -18.90
N ASN A 150 4.81 -7.01 -19.12
CA ASN A 150 4.13 -5.95 -19.85
C ASN A 150 3.00 -5.35 -19.02
N LEU A 151 2.83 -4.05 -19.14
CA LEU A 151 1.91 -3.27 -18.32
C LEU A 151 0.45 -3.72 -18.48
N GLU A 152 -0.01 -3.98 -19.71
CA GLU A 152 -1.38 -4.38 -20.00
C GLU A 152 -1.75 -5.73 -19.40
N GLY A 153 -0.84 -6.71 -19.50
CA GLY A 153 -1.02 -8.03 -18.90
C GLY A 153 -1.07 -7.97 -17.40
N ALA A 154 -0.20 -7.18 -16.77
CA ALA A 154 -0.18 -6.99 -15.32
C ALA A 154 -1.46 -6.27 -14.82
N ILE A 155 -1.92 -5.23 -15.52
CA ILE A 155 -3.20 -4.57 -15.22
C ILE A 155 -4.35 -5.58 -15.28
N SER A 156 -4.43 -6.38 -16.35
CA SER A 156 -5.50 -7.37 -16.53
C SER A 156 -5.50 -8.42 -15.42
N GLN A 157 -4.34 -8.84 -14.93
CA GLN A 157 -4.24 -9.77 -13.81
C GLN A 157 -4.76 -9.15 -12.52
N VAL A 158 -4.38 -7.90 -12.20
CA VAL A 158 -4.86 -7.19 -11.00
C VAL A 158 -6.38 -6.98 -11.06
N VAL A 159 -6.92 -6.57 -12.22
CA VAL A 159 -8.38 -6.45 -12.42
C VAL A 159 -9.08 -7.78 -12.16
N SER A 160 -8.56 -8.89 -12.71
CA SER A 160 -9.13 -10.22 -12.46
C SER A 160 -9.09 -10.64 -10.99
N ILE A 161 -8.09 -10.20 -10.22
CA ILE A 161 -8.03 -10.45 -8.77
C ILE A 161 -9.13 -9.65 -8.05
N LEU A 162 -9.36 -8.40 -8.43
CA LEU A 162 -10.43 -7.57 -7.85
C LEU A 162 -11.83 -8.12 -8.15
N GLU A 163 -12.04 -8.69 -9.33
CA GLU A 163 -13.32 -9.27 -9.76
C GLU A 163 -13.56 -10.69 -9.23
N ALA A 164 -12.53 -11.32 -8.65
CA ALA A 164 -12.67 -12.66 -8.10
C ALA A 164 -13.61 -12.65 -6.89
N PRO A 165 -14.52 -13.64 -6.75
CA PRO A 165 -15.35 -13.73 -5.57
C PRO A 165 -14.48 -13.83 -4.32
N ALA A 166 -14.85 -13.08 -3.27
CA ALA A 166 -14.15 -13.12 -1.99
C ALA A 166 -14.02 -14.57 -1.50
N THR A 167 -12.81 -14.99 -1.16
CA THR A 167 -12.58 -16.35 -0.63
C THR A 167 -13.22 -16.45 0.75
N PRO A 168 -14.17 -17.37 1.01
CA PRO A 168 -15.02 -17.37 2.19
C PRO A 168 -14.33 -17.63 3.53
N ASP A 169 -13.04 -17.86 3.59
CA ASP A 169 -12.35 -18.45 4.74
C ASP A 169 -11.31 -17.54 5.45
N ARG A 170 -11.30 -16.26 5.16
CA ARG A 170 -10.53 -15.30 5.97
C ARG A 170 -11.53 -14.56 6.87
N GLY A 171 -11.52 -14.91 8.15
CA GLY A 171 -12.37 -14.45 9.24
C GLY A 171 -13.15 -13.17 8.94
N SER A 172 -14.47 -13.27 8.98
CA SER A 172 -15.42 -12.20 8.67
C SER A 172 -15.47 -11.09 9.73
N ASP A 173 -14.33 -10.67 10.26
CA ASP A 173 -14.26 -9.47 11.06
C ASP A 173 -14.26 -8.28 10.11
N ALA A 174 -15.48 -7.78 9.90
CA ALA A 174 -15.75 -6.58 9.14
C ALA A 174 -14.79 -5.47 9.56
N PHE A 175 -14.31 -4.72 8.58
CA PHE A 175 -13.57 -3.48 8.80
C PHE A 175 -14.26 -2.67 9.91
N PRO A 176 -13.59 -2.24 10.98
CA PRO A 176 -14.22 -1.53 12.07
C PRO A 176 -14.92 -0.29 11.52
N ARG A 177 -16.22 -0.18 11.77
CA ARG A 177 -17.04 0.96 11.35
C ARG A 177 -16.50 2.24 12.00
N ALA A 178 -16.66 3.36 11.31
CA ALA A 178 -16.37 4.67 11.86
C ALA A 178 -17.25 4.88 13.11
N GLY A 179 -16.71 4.61 14.30
CA GLY A 179 -17.42 4.66 15.56
C GLY A 179 -16.94 3.65 16.62
N ASP A 180 -16.19 2.62 16.24
CA ASP A 180 -15.74 1.59 17.17
C ASP A 180 -14.48 1.95 17.97
N ALA A 181 -13.95 3.16 17.78
CA ALA A 181 -12.83 3.68 18.56
C ALA A 181 -13.31 4.40 19.81
N ALA A 182 -13.89 3.72 20.78
CA ALA A 182 -13.88 4.12 22.18
C ALA A 182 -14.74 3.17 23.05
N THR A 183 -14.24 2.04 23.50
CA THR A 183 -14.64 1.48 24.80
C THR A 183 -13.61 0.44 25.25
N THR A 184 -12.42 0.90 25.62
CA THR A 184 -11.65 0.16 26.63
C THR A 184 -11.68 1.01 27.89
N ARG A 185 -12.78 0.95 28.61
CA ARG A 185 -12.82 1.46 29.97
C ARG A 185 -12.06 0.49 30.87
N SER A 186 -10.97 1.03 31.41
CA SER A 186 -10.33 0.62 32.65
C SER A 186 -11.38 0.11 33.67
N THR A 187 -11.26 -1.16 34.05
CA THR A 187 -11.80 -1.62 35.32
C THR A 187 -10.61 -1.89 36.21
N THR A 188 -10.29 -0.90 37.02
CA THR A 188 -9.44 -1.07 38.20
C THR A 188 -10.36 -1.46 39.36
N GLU A 189 -10.13 -2.61 39.94
CA GLU A 189 -10.34 -2.91 41.35
C GLU A 189 -9.08 -3.56 41.90
#